data_4c90de09ac5f4119a81c086da07e188c
#
_entry.id   4c90de09ac5f4119a81c086da07e188c
#
_cell.length_a   1.000
_cell.length_b   1.000
_cell.length_c   1.000
_cell.angle_alpha   90.00
_cell.angle_beta   90.00
_cell.angle_gamma   90.00
#
_symmetry.space_group_name_H-M   'P 1'
#
loop_
_entity.id
_entity.type
_entity.pdbx_description
1 polymer ?
#
loop_
_entity_poly.entity_id
_entity_poly.type
_entity_poly.pdbx_seq_one_letter_code
_entity_poly.pdbx_strand_id
1 'polypeptide(L)'
;MRALIIGSSKGIGKSISQKLKELKFKITSPSSKELDTSKISTVKKFIKQNNNFDILILNTGGPPPMNFFDIDEKMWNKYYNQLFLSFALILQNIKVNKNGYVFLISSHTIKNPEDKLILSNSFRVALSSVLKTYSKIQSKHKISCINIAPGPIKTKRLSRLVKNMKIFEKNLPFGYAAKPEEIGLFIKSIIQNRIKYLNGITINFDGGLSPSLF
;
A
#
# COMPACT_ATOMS: atom_id res chain seq x y z
N MET A 1 10.15 17.01 -9.22
CA MET A 1 10.09 16.02 -8.12
C MET A 1 9.94 14.63 -8.72
N ARG A 2 10.48 13.58 -8.02
CA ARG A 2 10.49 12.19 -8.49
C ARG A 2 9.63 11.34 -7.56
N ALA A 3 8.78 10.48 -8.12
CA ALA A 3 7.97 9.55 -7.35
C ALA A 3 8.22 8.10 -7.79
N LEU A 4 8.44 7.21 -6.83
CA LEU A 4 8.44 5.77 -7.06
C LEU A 4 7.08 5.21 -6.65
N ILE A 5 6.42 4.52 -7.58
CA ILE A 5 5.12 3.90 -7.34
C ILE A 5 5.21 2.40 -7.65
N ILE A 6 5.24 1.58 -6.63
CA ILE A 6 5.26 0.13 -6.78
C ILE A 6 3.82 -0.36 -6.99
N GLY A 7 3.65 -1.36 -7.87
CA GLY A 7 2.32 -1.92 -8.17
C GLY A 7 1.38 -0.96 -8.92
N SER A 8 1.92 -0.11 -9.80
CA SER A 8 1.21 0.95 -10.53
C SER A 8 0.47 0.51 -11.80
N SER A 9 0.57 -0.75 -12.21
CA SER A 9 0.00 -1.22 -13.49
C SER A 9 -1.53 -1.27 -13.52
N LYS A 10 -2.19 -1.36 -12.38
CA LYS A 10 -3.66 -1.49 -12.27
C LYS A 10 -4.18 -1.01 -10.91
N GLY A 11 -5.51 -0.87 -10.81
CA GLY A 11 -6.21 -0.56 -9.57
C GLY A 11 -5.68 0.71 -8.87
N ILE A 12 -5.49 0.64 -7.57
CA ILE A 12 -5.10 1.77 -6.72
C ILE A 12 -3.79 2.39 -7.19
N GLY A 13 -2.74 1.58 -7.42
CA GLY A 13 -1.44 2.11 -7.85
C GLY A 13 -1.48 2.82 -9.20
N LYS A 14 -2.31 2.35 -10.15
CA LYS A 14 -2.52 3.04 -11.43
C LYS A 14 -3.18 4.39 -11.22
N SER A 15 -4.22 4.46 -10.39
CA SER A 15 -4.90 5.70 -10.07
C SER A 15 -3.94 6.71 -9.42
N ILE A 16 -3.17 6.30 -8.41
CA ILE A 16 -2.15 7.15 -7.78
C ILE A 16 -1.17 7.68 -8.84
N SER A 17 -0.67 6.80 -9.74
CA SER A 17 0.26 7.20 -10.80
C SER A 17 -0.34 8.27 -11.72
N GLN A 18 -1.60 8.11 -12.12
CA GLN A 18 -2.30 9.08 -12.95
C GLN A 18 -2.43 10.43 -12.24
N LYS A 19 -2.84 10.42 -10.96
CA LYS A 19 -3.02 11.65 -10.17
C LYS A 19 -1.71 12.38 -9.87
N LEU A 20 -0.61 11.67 -9.68
CA LEU A 20 0.70 12.32 -9.49
C LEU A 20 1.30 12.87 -10.82
N LYS A 21 0.95 12.30 -11.97
CA LYS A 21 1.29 12.89 -13.27
C LYS A 21 0.64 14.26 -13.48
N GLU A 22 -0.59 14.45 -13.00
CA GLU A 22 -1.28 15.76 -13.04
C GLU A 22 -0.49 16.85 -12.28
N LEU A 23 0.30 16.47 -11.26
CA LEU A 23 1.20 17.35 -10.51
C LEU A 23 2.60 17.47 -11.14
N LYS A 24 2.78 17.01 -12.38
CA LYS A 24 4.05 17.05 -13.14
C LYS A 24 5.21 16.30 -12.47
N PHE A 25 4.93 15.26 -11.67
CA PHE A 25 5.97 14.40 -11.12
C PHE A 25 6.59 13.49 -12.19
N LYS A 26 7.91 13.32 -12.15
CA LYS A 26 8.58 12.23 -12.88
C LYS A 26 8.33 10.91 -12.17
N ILE A 27 7.50 10.06 -12.78
CA ILE A 27 7.07 8.80 -12.19
C ILE A 27 8.00 7.66 -12.59
N THR A 28 8.53 6.95 -11.61
CA THR A 28 9.17 5.65 -11.77
C THR A 28 8.16 4.58 -11.36
N SER A 29 7.75 3.75 -12.31
CA SER A 29 6.72 2.71 -12.15
C SER A 29 7.24 1.38 -12.66
N PRO A 30 8.05 0.66 -11.86
CA PRO A 30 8.63 -0.59 -12.32
C PRO A 30 7.54 -1.63 -12.62
N SER A 31 7.72 -2.36 -13.70
CA SER A 31 6.92 -3.53 -14.04
C SER A 31 7.24 -4.70 -13.09
N SER A 32 6.41 -5.72 -13.07
CA SER A 32 6.70 -6.95 -12.30
C SER A 32 7.94 -7.72 -12.80
N LYS A 33 8.42 -7.46 -14.03
CA LYS A 33 9.67 -8.02 -14.54
C LYS A 33 10.88 -7.30 -13.93
N GLU A 34 10.78 -6.00 -13.67
CA GLU A 34 11.84 -5.17 -13.08
C GLU A 34 11.85 -5.24 -11.55
N LEU A 35 10.67 -5.27 -10.93
CA LEU A 35 10.49 -5.32 -9.49
C LEU A 35 9.31 -6.25 -9.10
N ASP A 36 9.61 -7.53 -8.91
CA ASP A 36 8.68 -8.49 -8.32
C ASP A 36 8.93 -8.54 -6.80
N THR A 37 8.02 -7.99 -6.04
CA THR A 37 8.14 -7.93 -4.57
C THR A 37 8.12 -9.33 -3.90
N SER A 38 7.70 -10.38 -4.59
CA SER A 38 7.83 -11.76 -4.09
C SER A 38 9.24 -12.34 -4.27
N LYS A 39 10.10 -11.69 -5.07
CA LYS A 39 11.45 -12.14 -5.41
C LYS A 39 12.49 -11.13 -4.92
N ILE A 40 13.10 -11.41 -3.79
CA ILE A 40 14.07 -10.50 -3.15
C ILE A 40 15.26 -10.16 -4.04
N SER A 41 15.64 -11.04 -4.95
CA SER A 41 16.72 -10.79 -5.94
C SER A 41 16.38 -9.59 -6.84
N THR A 42 15.14 -9.49 -7.33
CA THR A 42 14.71 -8.36 -8.17
C THR A 42 14.63 -7.07 -7.36
N VAL A 43 14.22 -7.15 -6.10
CA VAL A 43 14.18 -6.01 -5.17
C VAL A 43 15.59 -5.45 -4.94
N LYS A 44 16.56 -6.31 -4.61
CA LYS A 44 17.96 -5.92 -4.41
C LYS A 44 18.57 -5.32 -5.69
N LYS A 45 18.28 -5.90 -6.87
CA LYS A 45 18.72 -5.34 -8.16
C LYS A 45 18.14 -3.95 -8.39
N PHE A 46 16.83 -3.77 -8.16
CA PHE A 46 16.14 -2.49 -8.33
C PHE A 46 16.71 -1.40 -7.41
N ILE A 47 16.93 -1.73 -6.14
CA ILE A 47 17.51 -0.80 -5.15
C ILE A 47 18.88 -0.29 -5.59
N LYS A 48 19.76 -1.16 -6.10
CA LYS A 48 21.09 -0.77 -6.59
C LYS A 48 21.03 0.27 -7.73
N GLN A 49 19.98 0.26 -8.52
CA GLN A 49 19.80 1.15 -9.69
C GLN A 49 19.00 2.43 -9.35
N ASN A 50 18.34 2.48 -8.19
CA ASN A 50 17.40 3.53 -7.84
C ASN A 50 17.61 3.94 -6.38
N ASN A 51 18.19 5.10 -6.15
CA ASN A 51 18.69 5.49 -4.83
C ASN A 51 17.91 6.60 -4.11
N ASN A 52 17.17 7.48 -4.83
CA ASN A 52 16.45 8.57 -4.17
C ASN A 52 15.15 8.99 -4.86
N PHE A 53 14.15 9.39 -4.06
CA PHE A 53 12.86 9.89 -4.52
C PHE A 53 12.30 10.93 -3.53
N ASP A 54 11.39 11.78 -4.01
CA ASP A 54 10.64 12.70 -3.16
C ASP A 54 9.40 12.02 -2.57
N ILE A 55 8.83 11.08 -3.33
CA ILE A 55 7.63 10.32 -2.92
C ILE A 55 7.85 8.84 -3.15
N LEU A 56 7.48 8.05 -2.16
CA LEU A 56 7.51 6.59 -2.21
C LEU A 56 6.10 6.03 -1.94
N ILE A 57 5.55 5.30 -2.89
CA ILE A 57 4.28 4.58 -2.77
C ILE A 57 4.54 3.09 -2.70
N LEU A 58 4.35 2.52 -1.52
CA LEU A 58 4.49 1.09 -1.24
C LEU A 58 3.13 0.42 -1.43
N ASN A 59 2.90 -0.16 -2.61
CA ASN A 59 1.67 -0.83 -2.97
C ASN A 59 1.93 -2.13 -3.71
N THR A 60 1.21 -3.19 -3.35
CA THR A 60 1.28 -4.49 -4.04
C THR A 60 -0.04 -5.24 -3.91
N GLY A 61 -0.26 -6.21 -4.80
CA GLY A 61 -1.38 -7.14 -4.68
C GLY A 61 -1.26 -7.99 -3.41
N GLY A 62 -2.39 -8.44 -2.88
CA GLY A 62 -2.42 -9.36 -1.73
C GLY A 62 -2.57 -10.82 -2.15
N PRO A 63 -2.43 -11.77 -1.20
CA PRO A 63 -2.70 -13.20 -1.39
C PRO A 63 -4.17 -13.46 -1.71
N PRO A 64 -4.51 -14.59 -2.34
CA PRO A 64 -5.89 -15.05 -2.41
C PRO A 64 -6.41 -15.35 -0.99
N PRO A 65 -7.74 -15.39 -0.78
CA PRO A 65 -8.31 -15.95 0.45
C PRO A 65 -7.96 -17.42 0.56
N MET A 66 -7.59 -17.86 1.76
CA MET A 66 -7.20 -19.26 2.03
C MET A 66 -7.58 -19.64 3.45
N ASN A 67 -7.90 -20.93 3.69
CA ASN A 67 -8.03 -21.42 5.05
C ASN A 67 -6.64 -21.53 5.69
N PHE A 68 -6.57 -21.32 6.99
CA PHE A 68 -5.30 -21.32 7.72
C PHE A 68 -4.48 -22.61 7.53
N PHE A 69 -5.14 -23.75 7.65
CA PHE A 69 -4.50 -25.06 7.58
C PHE A 69 -4.09 -25.48 6.17
N ASP A 70 -4.54 -24.77 5.13
CA ASP A 70 -4.18 -25.01 3.72
C ASP A 70 -2.94 -24.20 3.27
N ILE A 71 -2.38 -23.37 4.17
CA ILE A 71 -1.25 -22.50 3.84
C ILE A 71 0.06 -23.25 4.07
N ASP A 72 0.75 -23.57 3.00
CA ASP A 72 2.07 -24.21 3.06
C ASP A 72 3.20 -23.21 3.33
N GLU A 73 4.40 -23.73 3.66
CA GLU A 73 5.59 -22.93 3.92
C GLU A 73 5.99 -22.06 2.72
N LYS A 74 5.82 -22.55 1.48
CA LYS A 74 6.15 -21.80 0.27
C LYS A 74 5.28 -20.55 0.14
N MET A 75 4.01 -20.66 0.52
CA MET A 75 3.10 -19.52 0.54
C MET A 75 3.46 -18.53 1.63
N TRP A 76 3.78 -19.00 2.84
CA TRP A 76 4.29 -18.14 3.91
C TRP A 76 5.52 -17.36 3.44
N ASN A 77 6.52 -18.01 2.92
CA ASN A 77 7.75 -17.39 2.42
C ASN A 77 7.50 -16.41 1.26
N LYS A 78 6.65 -16.78 0.31
CA LYS A 78 6.28 -15.91 -0.81
C LYS A 78 5.65 -14.61 -0.34
N TYR A 79 4.64 -14.68 0.54
CA TYR A 79 3.91 -13.49 0.96
C TYR A 79 4.63 -12.70 2.06
N TYR A 80 5.47 -13.34 2.87
CA TYR A 80 6.46 -12.67 3.69
C TYR A 80 7.36 -11.76 2.83
N ASN A 81 7.94 -12.31 1.78
CA ASN A 81 8.75 -11.52 0.86
C ASN A 81 7.93 -10.40 0.21
N GLN A 82 6.74 -10.72 -0.33
CA GLN A 82 5.93 -9.80 -1.12
C GLN A 82 5.36 -8.64 -0.32
N LEU A 83 4.89 -8.88 0.89
CA LEU A 83 4.12 -7.92 1.68
C LEU A 83 4.93 -7.25 2.79
N PHE A 84 6.07 -7.83 3.17
CA PHE A 84 6.87 -7.35 4.29
C PHE A 84 8.33 -7.09 3.90
N LEU A 85 9.13 -8.14 3.66
CA LEU A 85 10.58 -8.02 3.53
C LEU A 85 11.00 -7.10 2.39
N SER A 86 10.36 -7.20 1.22
CA SER A 86 10.67 -6.34 0.07
C SER A 86 10.50 -4.86 0.40
N PHE A 87 9.43 -4.49 1.09
CA PHE A 87 9.17 -3.10 1.45
C PHE A 87 10.05 -2.62 2.61
N ALA A 88 10.38 -3.49 3.56
CA ALA A 88 11.37 -3.18 4.60
C ALA A 88 12.74 -2.88 3.98
N LEU A 89 13.20 -3.70 3.03
CA LEU A 89 14.46 -3.47 2.30
C LEU A 89 14.42 -2.18 1.47
N ILE A 90 13.30 -1.86 0.83
CA ILE A 90 13.12 -0.63 0.08
C ILE A 90 13.19 0.59 1.02
N LEU A 91 12.49 0.58 2.15
CA LEU A 91 12.56 1.65 3.15
C LEU A 91 13.96 1.83 3.71
N GLN A 92 14.71 0.75 3.88
CA GLN A 92 16.07 0.77 4.41
C GLN A 92 17.10 1.35 3.42
N ASN A 93 16.92 1.12 2.12
CA ASN A 93 17.95 1.37 1.11
C ASN A 93 17.62 2.47 0.10
N ILE A 94 16.36 2.84 -0.08
CA ILE A 94 15.96 3.96 -0.93
C ILE A 94 15.78 5.21 -0.08
N LYS A 95 16.60 6.23 -0.37
CA LYS A 95 16.52 7.52 0.31
C LYS A 95 15.27 8.27 -0.12
N VAL A 96 14.50 8.74 0.84
CA VAL A 96 13.45 9.75 0.62
C VAL A 96 14.04 11.12 0.91
N ASN A 97 13.86 12.07 -0.01
CA ASN A 97 14.39 13.42 0.12
C ASN A 97 13.71 14.17 1.27
N LYS A 98 14.42 15.16 1.84
CA LYS A 98 13.86 16.05 2.88
C LYS A 98 12.53 16.65 2.42
N ASN A 99 11.57 16.72 3.31
CA ASN A 99 10.18 17.12 3.03
C ASN A 99 9.44 16.16 2.05
N GLY A 100 9.88 14.93 1.90
CA GLY A 100 9.21 13.91 1.08
C GLY A 100 8.02 13.26 1.77
N TYR A 101 7.47 12.25 1.08
CA TYR A 101 6.35 11.44 1.58
C TYR A 101 6.59 9.96 1.33
N VAL A 102 6.15 9.15 2.28
CA VAL A 102 6.03 7.69 2.14
C VAL A 102 4.58 7.31 2.39
N PHE A 103 3.94 6.69 1.40
CA PHE A 103 2.61 6.12 1.55
C PHE A 103 2.69 4.60 1.47
N LEU A 104 2.13 3.93 2.46
CA LEU A 104 1.88 2.49 2.43
C LEU A 104 0.40 2.27 2.12
N ILE A 105 0.09 1.43 1.15
CA ILE A 105 -1.26 0.96 0.89
C ILE A 105 -1.40 -0.42 1.53
N SER A 106 -2.00 -0.46 2.71
CA SER A 106 -2.22 -1.69 3.48
C SER A 106 -3.61 -2.30 3.22
N SER A 107 -4.40 -2.49 4.23
CA SER A 107 -5.79 -2.99 4.19
C SER A 107 -6.49 -2.67 5.51
N HIS A 108 -7.81 -2.49 5.50
CA HIS A 108 -8.61 -2.39 6.72
C HIS A 108 -8.43 -3.62 7.63
N THR A 109 -8.09 -4.77 7.06
CA THR A 109 -7.89 -6.03 7.79
C THR A 109 -6.68 -6.03 8.74
N ILE A 110 -5.85 -5.00 8.72
CA ILE A 110 -4.78 -4.84 9.73
C ILE A 110 -5.33 -4.48 11.12
N LYS A 111 -6.52 -3.90 11.18
CA LYS A 111 -7.24 -3.59 12.44
C LYS A 111 -8.30 -4.63 12.75
N ASN A 112 -8.90 -5.20 11.73
CA ASN A 112 -9.97 -6.18 11.79
C ASN A 112 -9.60 -7.41 10.95
N PRO A 113 -8.83 -8.35 11.51
CA PRO A 113 -8.39 -9.54 10.78
C PRO A 113 -9.58 -10.37 10.28
N GLU A 114 -9.55 -10.73 9.00
CA GLU A 114 -10.51 -11.65 8.38
C GLU A 114 -9.92 -13.06 8.31
N ASP A 115 -10.71 -14.08 8.64
CA ASP A 115 -10.26 -15.48 8.77
C ASP A 115 -9.52 -16.01 7.55
N LYS A 116 -10.01 -15.69 6.34
CA LYS A 116 -9.41 -16.18 5.08
C LYS A 116 -8.29 -15.30 4.53
N LEU A 117 -7.95 -14.19 5.20
CA LEU A 117 -6.92 -13.25 4.76
C LEU A 117 -5.68 -13.24 5.66
N ILE A 118 -5.41 -14.32 6.37
CA ILE A 118 -4.37 -14.39 7.39
C ILE A 118 -2.98 -13.94 6.92
N LEU A 119 -2.53 -14.36 5.74
CA LEU A 119 -1.25 -13.92 5.16
C LEU A 119 -1.22 -12.40 4.92
N SER A 120 -2.35 -11.83 4.48
CA SER A 120 -2.49 -10.39 4.29
C SER A 120 -2.51 -9.65 5.62
N ASN A 121 -3.32 -10.12 6.57
CA ASN A 121 -3.45 -9.52 7.89
C ASN A 121 -2.10 -9.43 8.59
N SER A 122 -1.39 -10.57 8.70
CA SER A 122 -0.14 -10.69 9.45
C SER A 122 0.98 -9.81 8.88
N PHE A 123 1.28 -9.93 7.59
CA PHE A 123 2.43 -9.21 7.02
C PHE A 123 2.18 -7.73 6.81
N ARG A 124 0.92 -7.32 6.61
CA ARG A 124 0.60 -5.89 6.51
C ARG A 124 0.61 -5.19 7.87
N VAL A 125 0.20 -5.87 8.94
CA VAL A 125 0.36 -5.35 10.32
C VAL A 125 1.84 -5.17 10.63
N ALA A 126 2.67 -6.18 10.39
CA ALA A 126 4.11 -6.12 10.61
C ALA A 126 4.75 -4.94 9.86
N LEU A 127 4.41 -4.75 8.57
CA LEU A 127 4.94 -3.63 7.79
C LEU A 127 4.41 -2.27 8.28
N SER A 128 3.17 -2.20 8.77
CA SER A 128 2.62 -0.97 9.35
C SER A 128 3.39 -0.54 10.60
N SER A 129 3.81 -1.51 11.43
CA SER A 129 4.68 -1.27 12.58
C SER A 129 6.06 -0.75 12.16
N VAL A 130 6.67 -1.35 11.13
CA VAL A 130 7.94 -0.85 10.55
C VAL A 130 7.80 0.58 10.07
N LEU A 131 6.72 0.90 9.33
CA LEU A 131 6.48 2.25 8.84
C LEU A 131 6.32 3.26 9.99
N LYS A 132 5.63 2.87 11.07
CA LYS A 132 5.48 3.72 12.27
C LYS A 132 6.83 4.04 12.90
N THR A 133 7.70 3.05 13.04
CA THR A 133 9.07 3.24 13.58
C THR A 133 9.91 4.09 12.61
N TYR A 134 9.87 3.79 11.32
CA TYR A 134 10.56 4.55 10.27
C TYR A 134 10.14 6.03 10.27
N SER A 135 8.86 6.33 10.50
CA SER A 135 8.36 7.70 10.56
C SER A 135 9.01 8.53 11.67
N LYS A 136 9.27 7.91 12.83
CA LYS A 136 9.96 8.56 13.96
C LYS A 136 11.43 8.83 13.60
N ILE A 137 12.11 7.86 13.00
CA ILE A 137 13.53 8.00 12.58
C ILE A 137 13.67 9.11 11.54
N GLN A 138 12.73 9.22 10.62
CA GLN A 138 12.76 10.19 9.51
C GLN A 138 12.16 11.57 9.85
N SER A 139 11.62 11.76 11.04
CA SER A 139 10.97 13.02 11.47
C SER A 139 11.92 14.22 11.38
N LYS A 140 13.20 14.04 11.71
CA LYS A 140 14.26 15.07 11.58
C LYS A 140 14.42 15.57 10.12
N HIS A 141 14.06 14.79 9.14
CA HIS A 141 14.07 15.16 7.73
C HIS A 141 12.71 15.68 7.23
N LYS A 142 11.71 15.81 8.11
CA LYS A 142 10.33 16.23 7.79
C LYS A 142 9.69 15.35 6.71
N ILE A 143 9.97 14.05 6.73
CA ILE A 143 9.35 13.06 5.85
C ILE A 143 8.07 12.57 6.52
N SER A 144 6.92 12.75 5.84
CA SER A 144 5.63 12.26 6.29
C SER A 144 5.42 10.82 5.84
N CYS A 145 5.17 9.92 6.78
CA CYS A 145 4.88 8.51 6.52
C CYS A 145 3.43 8.21 6.89
N ILE A 146 2.63 7.82 5.90
CA ILE A 146 1.18 7.63 6.05
C ILE A 146 0.82 6.23 5.57
N ASN A 147 0.19 5.45 6.43
CA ASN A 147 -0.43 4.19 6.05
C ASN A 147 -1.90 4.45 5.71
N ILE A 148 -2.31 4.08 4.51
CA ILE A 148 -3.72 4.07 4.10
C ILE A 148 -4.19 2.63 4.18
N ALA A 149 -5.25 2.38 4.93
CA ALA A 149 -5.87 1.08 5.14
C ALA A 149 -7.21 1.01 4.40
N PRO A 150 -7.21 0.63 3.10
CA PRO A 150 -8.43 0.60 2.32
C PRO A 150 -9.35 -0.54 2.75
N GLY A 151 -10.65 -0.27 2.73
CA GLY A 151 -11.70 -1.26 2.66
C GLY A 151 -11.89 -1.80 1.23
N PRO A 152 -13.09 -2.22 0.86
CA PRO A 152 -13.40 -2.68 -0.49
C PRO A 152 -13.23 -1.56 -1.52
N ILE A 153 -12.35 -1.79 -2.50
CA ILE A 153 -12.10 -0.87 -3.62
C ILE A 153 -12.44 -1.56 -4.94
N LYS A 154 -13.23 -0.91 -5.81
CA LYS A 154 -13.65 -1.40 -7.15
C LYS A 154 -12.45 -1.63 -8.07
N THR A 155 -11.82 -2.78 -7.93
CA THR A 155 -10.68 -3.22 -8.74
C THR A 155 -10.95 -4.59 -9.32
N LYS A 156 -10.18 -5.00 -10.34
CA LYS A 156 -10.22 -6.38 -10.86
C LYS A 156 -9.98 -7.44 -9.76
N ARG A 157 -9.32 -7.07 -8.66
CA ARG A 157 -9.15 -7.96 -7.52
C ARG A 157 -10.50 -8.17 -6.81
N LEU A 158 -11.20 -7.10 -6.46
CA LEU A 158 -12.48 -7.20 -5.77
C LEU A 158 -13.51 -7.99 -6.60
N SER A 159 -13.60 -7.71 -7.91
CA SER A 159 -14.52 -8.44 -8.79
C SER A 159 -14.23 -9.95 -8.94
N ARG A 160 -13.00 -10.39 -8.62
CA ARG A 160 -12.67 -11.82 -8.55
C ARG A 160 -13.02 -12.46 -7.20
N LEU A 161 -13.11 -11.66 -6.14
CA LEU A 161 -13.41 -12.13 -4.78
C LEU A 161 -14.91 -12.14 -4.49
N VAL A 162 -15.66 -11.26 -5.15
CA VAL A 162 -17.08 -11.04 -4.92
C VAL A 162 -17.89 -11.56 -6.11
N LYS A 163 -18.72 -12.59 -5.88
CA LYS A 163 -19.59 -13.19 -6.91
C LYS A 163 -20.71 -12.25 -7.35
N ASN A 164 -21.34 -11.56 -6.39
CA ASN A 164 -22.44 -10.62 -6.68
C ASN A 164 -22.14 -9.27 -6.04
N MET A 165 -21.67 -8.32 -6.85
CA MET A 165 -21.27 -6.99 -6.40
C MET A 165 -22.45 -6.21 -5.79
N LYS A 166 -23.65 -6.31 -6.37
CA LYS A 166 -24.84 -5.59 -5.85
C LYS A 166 -25.22 -6.02 -4.44
N ILE A 167 -25.22 -7.34 -4.16
CA ILE A 167 -25.48 -7.87 -2.83
C ILE A 167 -24.36 -7.49 -1.88
N PHE A 168 -23.11 -7.61 -2.29
CA PHE A 168 -21.96 -7.24 -1.50
C PHE A 168 -22.01 -5.76 -1.08
N GLU A 169 -22.28 -4.86 -2.00
CA GLU A 169 -22.33 -3.42 -1.74
C GLU A 169 -23.46 -3.03 -0.78
N LYS A 170 -24.61 -3.69 -0.86
CA LYS A 170 -25.73 -3.47 0.09
C LYS A 170 -25.35 -3.73 1.56
N ASN A 171 -24.38 -4.61 1.78
CA ASN A 171 -23.90 -4.95 3.12
C ASN A 171 -22.77 -4.04 3.62
N LEU A 172 -22.29 -3.10 2.79
CA LEU A 172 -21.31 -2.11 3.21
C LEU A 172 -22.02 -0.93 3.90
N PRO A 173 -21.41 -0.30 4.92
CA PRO A 173 -22.01 0.84 5.60
C PRO A 173 -22.39 1.98 4.66
N PHE A 174 -21.53 2.28 3.66
CA PHE A 174 -21.81 3.31 2.65
C PHE A 174 -22.66 2.81 1.46
N GLY A 175 -23.03 1.53 1.40
CA GLY A 175 -23.81 0.97 0.30
C GLY A 175 -23.04 0.80 -1.01
N TYR A 176 -21.75 1.10 -1.06
CA TYR A 176 -20.89 0.93 -2.23
C TYR A 176 -19.42 0.69 -1.85
N ALA A 177 -18.68 0.05 -2.75
CA ALA A 177 -17.22 -0.03 -2.67
C ALA A 177 -16.59 1.19 -3.35
N ALA A 178 -15.58 1.81 -2.72
CA ALA A 178 -14.94 3.02 -3.23
C ALA A 178 -14.23 2.77 -4.57
N LYS A 179 -14.06 3.81 -5.38
CA LYS A 179 -13.29 3.77 -6.62
C LYS A 179 -11.80 3.96 -6.33
N PRO A 180 -10.87 3.33 -7.09
CA PRO A 180 -9.43 3.56 -6.96
C PRO A 180 -9.04 5.04 -7.07
N GLU A 181 -9.81 5.82 -7.84
CA GLU A 181 -9.61 7.25 -8.07
C GLU A 181 -9.70 8.07 -6.79
N GLU A 182 -10.52 7.66 -5.84
CA GLU A 182 -10.69 8.35 -4.54
C GLU A 182 -9.40 8.30 -3.71
N ILE A 183 -8.72 7.15 -3.67
CA ILE A 183 -7.40 7.03 -3.01
C ILE A 183 -6.35 7.87 -3.76
N GLY A 184 -6.38 7.85 -5.10
CA GLY A 184 -5.47 8.67 -5.90
C GLY A 184 -5.65 10.16 -5.64
N LEU A 185 -6.89 10.64 -5.56
CA LEU A 185 -7.24 12.02 -5.23
C LEU A 185 -6.82 12.39 -3.81
N PHE A 186 -7.07 11.50 -2.84
CA PHE A 186 -6.68 11.71 -1.45
C PHE A 186 -5.16 11.91 -1.30
N ILE A 187 -4.35 11.03 -1.89
CA ILE A 187 -2.89 11.16 -1.88
C ILE A 187 -2.45 12.42 -2.61
N LYS A 188 -3.04 12.72 -3.78
CA LYS A 188 -2.76 13.96 -4.52
C LYS A 188 -3.01 15.19 -3.65
N SER A 189 -4.15 15.23 -2.96
CA SER A 189 -4.52 16.36 -2.10
C SER A 189 -3.53 16.58 -0.96
N ILE A 190 -3.09 15.52 -0.28
CA ILE A 190 -2.07 15.60 0.78
C ILE A 190 -0.78 16.21 0.26
N ILE A 191 -0.32 15.76 -0.91
CA ILE A 191 0.94 16.21 -1.51
C ILE A 191 0.83 17.65 -2.03
N GLN A 192 -0.23 17.96 -2.77
CA GLN A 192 -0.49 19.27 -3.38
C GLN A 192 -0.60 20.38 -2.33
N ASN A 193 -1.31 20.09 -1.23
CA ASN A 193 -1.51 21.04 -0.13
C ASN A 193 -0.38 20.95 0.93
N ARG A 194 0.67 20.17 0.68
CA ARG A 194 1.82 20.03 1.58
C ARG A 194 1.44 19.66 3.03
N ILE A 195 0.43 18.81 3.20
CA ILE A 195 -0.01 18.36 4.52
C ILE A 195 1.08 17.44 5.11
N LYS A 196 1.85 17.96 6.07
CA LYS A 196 3.02 17.28 6.67
C LYS A 196 2.77 16.69 8.04
N TYR A 197 1.81 17.22 8.77
CA TYR A 197 1.59 16.83 10.16
C TYR A 197 0.95 15.43 10.32
N LEU A 198 0.46 14.86 9.22
CA LEU A 198 0.04 13.46 9.15
C LEU A 198 1.30 12.56 9.05
N ASN A 199 1.88 12.19 10.19
CA ASN A 199 3.09 11.38 10.23
C ASN A 199 2.96 10.18 11.17
N GLY A 200 3.32 8.99 10.70
CA GLY A 200 3.24 7.75 11.46
C GLY A 200 1.81 7.34 11.82
N ILE A 201 0.84 7.75 11.02
CA ILE A 201 -0.58 7.47 11.21
C ILE A 201 -1.06 6.38 10.24
N THR A 202 -2.06 5.63 10.68
CA THR A 202 -2.88 4.76 9.83
C THR A 202 -4.25 5.37 9.65
N ILE A 203 -4.65 5.61 8.41
CA ILE A 203 -5.94 6.18 8.05
C ILE A 203 -6.81 5.06 7.46
N ASN A 204 -7.94 4.78 8.11
CA ASN A 204 -8.95 3.89 7.55
C ASN A 204 -9.62 4.61 6.36
N PHE A 205 -9.56 3.97 5.20
CA PHE A 205 -10.22 4.43 3.97
C PHE A 205 -11.23 3.37 3.54
N ASP A 206 -12.24 3.12 4.38
CA ASP A 206 -13.06 1.92 4.33
C ASP A 206 -14.58 2.17 4.41
N GLY A 207 -15.01 3.42 4.39
CA GLY A 207 -16.43 3.78 4.45
C GLY A 207 -17.12 3.36 5.75
N GLY A 208 -16.37 3.34 6.86
CA GLY A 208 -16.89 2.94 8.18
C GLY A 208 -17.06 1.43 8.35
N LEU A 209 -16.41 0.62 7.51
CA LEU A 209 -16.52 -0.84 7.58
C LEU A 209 -15.86 -1.43 8.83
N SER A 210 -14.72 -0.88 9.25
CA SER A 210 -14.01 -1.35 10.44
C SER A 210 -14.73 -0.89 11.70
N PRO A 211 -15.09 -1.80 12.61
CA PRO A 211 -15.74 -1.44 13.88
C PRO A 211 -14.78 -0.86 14.92
N SER A 212 -13.46 -0.97 14.68
CA SER A 212 -12.45 -0.46 15.61
C SER A 212 -12.39 1.07 15.59
N LEU A 213 -12.34 1.67 16.78
CA LEU A 213 -12.17 3.12 16.96
C LEU A 213 -10.72 3.54 16.67
N PHE A 214 -9.73 2.66 16.99
CA PHE A 214 -8.29 2.90 16.84
C PHE A 214 -7.62 1.89 15.93
#